data_2c9f2b53d2189d88ee5ec2fd674515b3
#
_entry.id   2c9f2b53d2189d88ee5ec2fd674515b3
#
_cell.length_a   1.000
_cell.length_b   1.000
_cell.length_c   1.000
_cell.angle_alpha   90.00
_cell.angle_beta   90.00
_cell.angle_gamma   90.00
#
_symmetry.space_group_name_H-M   'P 1'
#
loop_
_entity.id
_entity.type
_entity.pdbx_description
1 polymer ?
#
loop_
_entity_poly.entity_id
_entity_poly.type
_entity_poly.pdbx_seq_one_letter_code
_entity_poly.pdbx_strand_id
1 'polypeptide(L)'
;MWVLLPGLVFAADTKPPAEEGQDHQQDLAKAVQNPVAALISVPLQDNVDLGVEPGDRVRNTLNIQPVVPLPLTRDFNVITRVILPILYQPDLGDGEGGTFGLGDTSATFFLAPKKPGALIWGIGPAFLLPTATNEVLGTGKWSVGPSVVALIQPEPWSIGVLANNVFSVFGGDDRATVNQLLLQYFVSYNLPKGWYLTSAPLLTANWEAPSGEKWTVPFGLGAGKVFTVGKQALNGSVSAYYNAIRPDLPGAAEWQLRIQLSFLFPLKKKH
;
A
#
# COMPACT_ATOMS: atom_id res chain seq x y z
N MET A 1 6.33 -41.50 61.72
CA MET A 1 6.36 -40.01 61.64
C MET A 1 6.65 -39.66 60.18
N TRP A 2 5.58 -39.47 59.35
CA TRP A 2 5.71 -39.17 57.94
C TRP A 2 5.55 -37.65 57.76
N VAL A 3 6.59 -37.02 57.20
CA VAL A 3 6.57 -35.59 56.88
C VAL A 3 6.06 -35.44 55.44
N LEU A 4 4.88 -34.83 55.31
CA LEU A 4 4.32 -34.41 54.01
C LEU A 4 5.01 -33.09 53.61
N LEU A 5 5.72 -33.11 52.49
CA LEU A 5 6.21 -31.91 51.81
C LEU A 5 5.05 -31.29 51.00
N PRO A 6 4.79 -29.95 51.07
CA PRO A 6 3.82 -29.31 50.26
C PRO A 6 4.33 -29.20 48.80
N GLY A 7 3.58 -29.70 47.85
CA GLY A 7 3.83 -29.55 46.41
C GLY A 7 3.74 -28.07 46.00
N LEU A 8 4.78 -27.55 45.39
CA LEU A 8 4.78 -26.31 44.69
C LEU A 8 3.89 -26.43 43.45
N VAL A 9 2.71 -25.82 43.50
CA VAL A 9 1.87 -25.60 42.31
C VAL A 9 2.48 -24.43 41.55
N PHE A 10 3.13 -24.72 40.43
CA PHE A 10 3.46 -23.70 39.45
C PHE A 10 2.18 -23.19 38.85
N ALA A 11 1.79 -21.95 39.18
CA ALA A 11 0.75 -21.24 38.49
C ALA A 11 1.26 -21.00 37.05
N ALA A 12 0.59 -21.61 36.08
CA ALA A 12 0.79 -21.24 34.70
C ALA A 12 0.36 -19.79 34.54
N ASP A 13 1.28 -18.93 34.13
CA ASP A 13 1.07 -17.53 33.85
C ASP A 13 0.18 -17.43 32.58
N THR A 14 -1.13 -17.60 32.74
CA THR A 14 -2.09 -17.38 31.66
C THR A 14 -2.42 -15.88 31.64
N LYS A 15 -1.91 -15.17 30.61
CA LYS A 15 -2.29 -13.79 30.35
C LYS A 15 -3.83 -13.65 30.33
N PRO A 16 -4.38 -12.54 30.85
CA PRO A 16 -5.81 -12.29 30.76
C PRO A 16 -6.29 -12.23 29.31
N PRO A 17 -7.49 -12.72 28.96
CA PRO A 17 -8.00 -12.73 27.59
C PRO A 17 -8.04 -11.34 26.90
N ALA A 18 -8.14 -10.27 27.68
CA ALA A 18 -8.10 -8.89 27.19
C ALA A 18 -6.70 -8.46 26.70
N GLU A 19 -5.63 -8.98 27.30
CA GLU A 19 -4.24 -8.73 26.89
C GLU A 19 -3.90 -9.51 25.61
N GLU A 20 -4.33 -10.78 25.51
CA GLU A 20 -4.16 -11.58 24.30
C GLU A 20 -4.83 -10.93 23.07
N GLY A 21 -6.02 -10.32 23.24
CA GLY A 21 -6.70 -9.60 22.18
C GLY A 21 -5.98 -8.32 21.74
N GLN A 22 -5.29 -7.63 22.67
CA GLN A 22 -4.52 -6.43 22.36
C GLN A 22 -3.22 -6.75 21.63
N ASP A 23 -2.49 -7.78 22.07
CA ASP A 23 -1.27 -8.27 21.42
C ASP A 23 -1.57 -8.70 19.98
N HIS A 24 -2.68 -9.42 19.75
CA HIS A 24 -3.11 -9.83 18.42
C HIS A 24 -3.41 -8.65 17.49
N GLN A 25 -4.04 -7.57 17.99
CA GLN A 25 -4.31 -6.38 17.18
C GLN A 25 -3.00 -5.64 16.81
N GLN A 26 -2.02 -5.62 17.71
CA GLN A 26 -0.71 -5.01 17.42
C GLN A 26 0.07 -5.83 16.38
N ASP A 27 0.06 -7.14 16.47
CA ASP A 27 0.69 -8.02 15.48
C ASP A 27 0.06 -7.83 14.09
N LEU A 28 -1.27 -7.72 14.04
CA LEU A 28 -1.97 -7.42 12.79
C LEU A 28 -1.64 -6.02 12.27
N ALA A 29 -1.49 -5.01 13.13
CA ALA A 29 -1.10 -3.66 12.73
C ALA A 29 0.29 -3.67 12.07
N LYS A 30 1.26 -4.37 12.64
CA LYS A 30 2.58 -4.56 12.04
C LYS A 30 2.50 -5.34 10.72
N ALA A 31 1.69 -6.40 10.64
CA ALA A 31 1.52 -7.18 9.43
C ALA A 31 0.91 -6.36 8.29
N VAL A 32 -0.07 -5.49 8.56
CA VAL A 32 -0.69 -4.60 7.57
C VAL A 32 0.30 -3.55 7.04
N GLN A 33 1.23 -3.10 7.88
CA GLN A 33 2.28 -2.14 7.51
C GLN A 33 3.43 -2.77 6.72
N ASN A 34 3.44 -4.09 6.57
CA ASN A 34 4.45 -4.84 5.83
C ASN A 34 3.91 -5.27 4.45
N PRO A 35 4.38 -4.65 3.35
CA PRO A 35 3.90 -4.95 1.99
C PRO A 35 4.17 -6.40 1.52
N VAL A 36 5.06 -7.11 2.20
CA VAL A 36 5.42 -8.51 1.87
C VAL A 36 5.09 -9.48 3.02
N ALA A 37 4.15 -9.10 3.88
CA ALA A 37 3.65 -9.97 4.94
C ALA A 37 2.97 -11.24 4.38
N ALA A 38 3.06 -12.34 5.12
CA ALA A 38 2.28 -13.54 4.87
C ALA A 38 0.82 -13.37 5.33
N LEU A 39 0.15 -12.35 4.82
CA LEU A 39 -1.21 -11.94 5.15
C LEU A 39 -1.99 -11.71 3.86
N ILE A 40 -3.11 -12.40 3.67
CA ILE A 40 -4.04 -12.04 2.60
C ILE A 40 -4.78 -10.80 3.04
N SER A 41 -4.77 -9.76 2.20
CA SER A 41 -5.50 -8.53 2.45
C SER A 41 -6.15 -7.99 1.18
N VAL A 42 -7.28 -7.31 1.36
CA VAL A 42 -7.98 -6.61 0.28
C VAL A 42 -8.23 -5.17 0.73
N PRO A 43 -7.24 -4.27 0.52
CA PRO A 43 -7.44 -2.84 0.72
C PRO A 43 -8.38 -2.25 -0.34
N LEU A 44 -9.35 -1.49 0.12
CA LEU A 44 -10.12 -0.52 -0.65
C LEU A 44 -9.59 0.85 -0.27
N GLN A 45 -8.85 1.48 -1.18
CA GLN A 45 -8.18 2.75 -0.93
C GLN A 45 -8.72 3.82 -1.85
N ASP A 46 -9.39 4.79 -1.29
CA ASP A 46 -9.90 5.95 -1.99
C ASP A 46 -8.94 7.13 -1.86
N ASN A 47 -8.53 7.69 -2.98
CA ASN A 47 -7.68 8.87 -3.06
C ASN A 47 -8.48 9.99 -3.72
N VAL A 48 -8.74 11.04 -2.97
CA VAL A 48 -9.37 12.27 -3.45
C VAL A 48 -8.29 13.31 -3.61
N ASP A 49 -7.97 13.63 -4.87
CA ASP A 49 -7.03 14.67 -5.24
C ASP A 49 -7.79 16.00 -5.39
N LEU A 50 -7.34 17.01 -4.66
CA LEU A 50 -7.92 18.37 -4.62
C LEU A 50 -6.95 19.36 -5.24
N GLY A 51 -7.47 20.46 -5.79
CA GLY A 51 -6.66 21.44 -6.49
C GLY A 51 -6.03 20.87 -7.75
N VAL A 52 -6.79 20.10 -8.54
CA VAL A 52 -6.31 19.56 -9.82
C VAL A 52 -6.37 20.64 -10.87
N GLU A 53 -5.20 20.98 -11.41
CA GLU A 53 -5.08 21.99 -12.46
C GLU A 53 -5.50 21.48 -13.86
N PRO A 54 -6.04 22.37 -14.69
CA PRO A 54 -6.47 23.73 -14.41
C PRO A 54 -7.83 23.79 -13.69
N GLY A 55 -8.06 24.86 -12.91
CA GLY A 55 -9.40 25.20 -12.41
C GLY A 55 -9.79 24.55 -11.10
N ASP A 56 -8.84 24.17 -10.24
CA ASP A 56 -9.09 23.69 -8.87
C ASP A 56 -10.05 22.47 -8.80
N ARG A 57 -9.93 21.55 -9.75
CA ARG A 57 -10.85 20.43 -9.90
C ARG A 57 -10.56 19.32 -8.90
N VAL A 58 -11.46 18.34 -8.86
CA VAL A 58 -11.34 17.17 -7.99
C VAL A 58 -11.23 15.91 -8.86
N ARG A 59 -10.19 15.12 -8.63
CA ARG A 59 -10.04 13.77 -9.17
C ARG A 59 -10.26 12.75 -8.06
N ASN A 60 -10.94 11.65 -8.38
CA ASN A 60 -11.12 10.55 -7.45
C ASN A 60 -10.55 9.26 -8.03
N THR A 61 -9.86 8.49 -7.19
CA THR A 61 -9.30 7.19 -7.56
C THR A 61 -9.53 6.18 -6.45
N LEU A 62 -10.50 5.28 -6.65
CA LEU A 62 -10.71 4.12 -5.78
C LEU A 62 -9.85 2.96 -6.28
N ASN A 63 -8.87 2.55 -5.49
CA ASN A 63 -8.02 1.39 -5.76
C ASN A 63 -8.50 0.16 -4.99
N ILE A 64 -8.79 -0.92 -5.71
CA ILE A 64 -8.99 -2.25 -5.12
C ILE A 64 -7.64 -2.97 -5.19
N GLN A 65 -7.04 -3.32 -4.03
CA GLN A 65 -5.64 -3.74 -3.97
C GLN A 65 -5.45 -5.12 -3.30
N PRO A 66 -5.92 -6.24 -3.88
CA PRO A 66 -5.68 -7.55 -3.29
C PRO A 66 -4.18 -7.87 -3.20
N VAL A 67 -3.78 -8.36 -2.02
CA VAL A 67 -2.44 -8.87 -1.74
C VAL A 67 -2.57 -10.31 -1.31
N VAL A 68 -1.90 -11.22 -2.02
CA VAL A 68 -1.97 -12.66 -1.77
C VAL A 68 -0.56 -13.27 -1.73
N PRO A 69 -0.14 -13.83 -0.58
CA PRO A 69 1.10 -14.58 -0.48
C PRO A 69 0.91 -16.00 -1.01
N LEU A 70 1.68 -16.36 -2.02
CA LEU A 70 1.70 -17.70 -2.63
C LEU A 70 2.97 -18.43 -2.22
N PRO A 71 2.89 -19.62 -1.62
CA PRO A 71 4.07 -20.42 -1.31
C PRO A 71 4.82 -20.84 -2.59
N LEU A 72 6.10 -20.51 -2.73
CA LEU A 72 6.92 -20.89 -3.86
C LEU A 72 7.87 -22.04 -3.51
N THR A 73 8.65 -21.87 -2.46
CA THR A 73 9.60 -22.87 -1.96
C THR A 73 9.42 -23.11 -0.47
N ARG A 74 10.32 -23.85 0.17
CA ARG A 74 10.35 -23.98 1.65
C ARG A 74 10.66 -22.66 2.33
N ASP A 75 11.49 -21.81 1.69
CA ASP A 75 12.06 -20.61 2.29
C ASP A 75 11.47 -19.32 1.74
N PHE A 76 10.81 -19.32 0.58
CA PHE A 76 10.31 -18.14 -0.10
C PHE A 76 8.83 -18.23 -0.45
N ASN A 77 8.17 -17.08 -0.36
CA ASN A 77 6.86 -16.82 -0.96
C ASN A 77 6.99 -15.89 -2.16
N VAL A 78 6.03 -15.98 -3.08
CA VAL A 78 5.73 -14.89 -4.02
C VAL A 78 4.54 -14.12 -3.45
N ILE A 79 4.76 -12.85 -3.12
CA ILE A 79 3.69 -11.95 -2.70
C ILE A 79 3.17 -11.25 -3.95
N THR A 80 1.93 -11.56 -4.31
CA THR A 80 1.26 -10.91 -5.44
C THR A 80 0.48 -9.71 -4.93
N ARG A 81 0.68 -8.55 -5.55
CA ARG A 81 -0.11 -7.34 -5.31
C ARG A 81 -0.65 -6.86 -6.64
N VAL A 82 -1.97 -6.76 -6.74
CA VAL A 82 -2.65 -6.19 -7.90
C VAL A 82 -3.33 -4.91 -7.44
N ILE A 83 -3.30 -3.87 -8.25
CA ILE A 83 -4.04 -2.62 -8.02
C ILE A 83 -4.93 -2.38 -9.22
N LEU A 84 -6.23 -2.43 -8.99
CA LEU A 84 -7.25 -2.13 -9.96
C LEU A 84 -7.86 -0.77 -9.63
N PRO A 85 -7.55 0.29 -10.41
CA PRO A 85 -8.06 1.63 -10.15
C PRO A 85 -9.40 1.86 -10.87
N ILE A 86 -10.34 2.45 -10.15
CA ILE A 86 -11.58 3.01 -10.66
C ILE A 86 -11.44 4.53 -10.51
N LEU A 87 -11.48 5.26 -11.63
CA LEU A 87 -11.17 6.69 -11.64
C LEU A 87 -12.36 7.52 -12.08
N TYR A 88 -12.47 8.69 -11.48
CA TYR A 88 -13.11 9.86 -12.06
C TYR A 88 -12.01 10.90 -12.33
N GLN A 89 -11.76 11.14 -13.63
CA GLN A 89 -10.82 12.17 -14.10
C GLN A 89 -11.66 13.34 -14.58
N PRO A 90 -11.54 14.55 -13.97
CA PRO A 90 -12.20 15.74 -14.49
C PRO A 90 -11.66 16.08 -15.87
N ASP A 91 -12.44 16.75 -16.67
CA ASP A 91 -11.96 17.30 -17.94
C ASP A 91 -10.86 18.33 -17.64
N LEU A 92 -9.70 18.22 -18.28
CA LEU A 92 -8.55 19.11 -18.07
C LEU A 92 -8.52 20.24 -19.13
N GLY A 93 -9.52 20.34 -19.98
CA GLY A 93 -9.73 21.46 -20.91
C GLY A 93 -10.74 22.48 -20.39
N ASP A 94 -11.36 23.20 -21.31
CA ASP A 94 -12.38 24.21 -21.01
C ASP A 94 -13.79 23.63 -20.79
N GLY A 95 -13.93 22.29 -20.88
CA GLY A 95 -15.18 21.59 -20.70
C GLY A 95 -15.61 21.43 -19.26
N GLU A 96 -16.91 21.28 -19.03
CA GLU A 96 -17.47 20.81 -17.77
C GLU A 96 -17.62 19.28 -17.78
N GLY A 97 -17.47 18.64 -16.61
CA GLY A 97 -17.65 17.20 -16.46
C GLY A 97 -16.34 16.44 -16.30
N GLY A 98 -16.30 15.20 -16.76
CA GLY A 98 -15.15 14.32 -16.66
C GLY A 98 -15.45 12.91 -17.16
N THR A 99 -14.42 12.06 -17.12
CA THR A 99 -14.47 10.66 -17.55
C THR A 99 -14.40 9.73 -16.34
N PHE A 100 -15.33 8.80 -16.26
CA PHE A 100 -15.37 7.75 -15.25
C PHE A 100 -15.11 6.39 -15.90
N GLY A 101 -14.29 5.55 -15.25
CA GLY A 101 -14.01 4.20 -15.74
C GLY A 101 -12.88 3.52 -15.00
N LEU A 102 -12.43 2.40 -15.55
CA LEU A 102 -11.25 1.70 -15.07
C LEU A 102 -9.99 2.39 -15.62
N GLY A 103 -8.95 2.43 -14.81
CA GLY A 103 -7.61 2.81 -15.24
C GLY A 103 -6.74 1.60 -15.57
N ASP A 104 -5.46 1.85 -15.77
CA ASP A 104 -4.48 0.80 -16.01
C ASP A 104 -4.21 0.01 -14.73
N THR A 105 -4.33 -1.31 -14.83
CA THR A 105 -4.06 -2.23 -13.73
C THR A 105 -2.56 -2.38 -13.52
N SER A 106 -2.09 -2.22 -12.29
CA SER A 106 -0.72 -2.59 -11.94
C SER A 106 -0.66 -3.92 -11.20
N ALA A 107 0.37 -4.72 -11.47
CA ALA A 107 0.62 -5.98 -10.81
C ALA A 107 2.09 -6.08 -10.41
N THR A 108 2.37 -6.44 -9.15
CA THR A 108 3.73 -6.62 -8.64
C THR A 108 3.85 -8.00 -7.99
N PHE A 109 4.96 -8.66 -8.25
CA PHE A 109 5.26 -9.99 -7.73
C PHE A 109 6.58 -9.95 -6.96
N PHE A 110 6.52 -9.94 -5.63
CA PHE A 110 7.71 -9.91 -4.79
C PHE A 110 8.12 -11.32 -4.36
N LEU A 111 9.34 -11.73 -4.69
CA LEU A 111 10.00 -12.85 -4.02
C LEU A 111 10.44 -12.37 -2.62
N ALA A 112 9.90 -12.96 -1.58
CA ALA A 112 10.14 -12.56 -0.19
C ALA A 112 10.43 -13.78 0.70
N PRO A 113 11.37 -13.71 1.65
CA PRO A 113 11.63 -14.78 2.61
C PRO A 113 10.43 -15.06 3.51
N LYS A 114 10.13 -16.34 3.78
CA LYS A 114 9.08 -16.75 4.73
C LYS A 114 9.43 -16.43 6.18
N LYS A 115 10.72 -16.43 6.50
CA LYS A 115 11.26 -16.11 7.81
C LYS A 115 12.26 -14.97 7.66
N PRO A 116 11.77 -13.72 7.55
CA PRO A 116 12.66 -12.58 7.46
C PRO A 116 13.44 -12.41 8.78
N GLY A 117 14.66 -11.87 8.67
CA GLY A 117 15.42 -11.40 9.82
C GLY A 117 14.95 -10.01 10.27
N ALA A 118 15.86 -9.23 10.86
CA ALA A 118 15.58 -7.85 11.24
C ALA A 118 15.20 -6.98 10.02
N LEU A 119 15.81 -7.24 8.87
CA LEU A 119 15.44 -6.65 7.58
C LEU A 119 14.45 -7.57 6.86
N ILE A 120 13.25 -7.05 6.62
CA ILE A 120 12.22 -7.66 5.78
C ILE A 120 12.37 -7.08 4.38
N TRP A 121 12.40 -7.92 3.36
CA TRP A 121 12.62 -7.47 1.99
C TRP A 121 11.87 -8.31 0.97
N GLY A 122 11.70 -7.74 -0.20
CA GLY A 122 11.17 -8.43 -1.38
C GLY A 122 11.65 -7.76 -2.65
N ILE A 123 11.89 -8.54 -3.68
CA ILE A 123 12.28 -8.07 -5.01
C ILE A 123 11.46 -8.80 -6.08
N GLY A 124 11.25 -8.15 -7.21
CA GLY A 124 10.58 -8.80 -8.33
C GLY A 124 10.11 -7.84 -9.41
N PRO A 125 9.38 -8.33 -10.40
CA PRO A 125 8.85 -7.49 -11.47
C PRO A 125 7.60 -6.74 -11.04
N ALA A 126 7.46 -5.54 -11.59
CA ALA A 126 6.22 -4.75 -11.60
C ALA A 126 5.75 -4.61 -13.06
N PHE A 127 4.45 -4.68 -13.27
CA PHE A 127 3.78 -4.55 -14.56
C PHE A 127 2.73 -3.45 -14.49
N LEU A 128 2.57 -2.70 -15.59
CA LEU A 128 1.43 -1.84 -15.82
C LEU A 128 0.73 -2.34 -17.09
N LEU A 129 -0.54 -2.67 -16.95
CA LEU A 129 -1.34 -3.32 -18.00
C LEU A 129 -2.36 -2.30 -18.54
N PRO A 130 -2.48 -2.14 -19.87
CA PRO A 130 -3.38 -1.16 -20.47
C PRO A 130 -4.84 -1.65 -20.42
N THR A 131 -5.41 -1.66 -19.22
CA THR A 131 -6.79 -2.10 -18.95
C THR A 131 -7.78 -0.94 -18.83
N ALA A 132 -7.31 0.28 -19.04
CA ALA A 132 -8.16 1.46 -18.97
C ALA A 132 -9.31 1.38 -19.98
N THR A 133 -10.52 1.76 -19.53
CA THR A 133 -11.73 1.74 -20.37
C THR A 133 -11.91 2.99 -21.24
N ASN A 134 -11.03 3.98 -21.04
CA ASN A 134 -10.98 5.20 -21.84
C ASN A 134 -9.53 5.68 -21.94
N GLU A 135 -9.18 6.31 -23.04
CA GLU A 135 -7.82 6.78 -23.34
C GLU A 135 -7.26 7.79 -22.32
N VAL A 136 -8.11 8.61 -21.73
CA VAL A 136 -7.70 9.60 -20.72
C VAL A 136 -7.46 8.97 -19.33
N LEU A 137 -7.87 7.71 -19.12
CA LEU A 137 -7.75 7.00 -17.86
C LEU A 137 -6.54 6.06 -17.80
N GLY A 138 -5.78 5.93 -18.90
CA GLY A 138 -4.64 5.02 -18.94
C GLY A 138 -3.58 5.40 -19.97
N THR A 139 -2.48 4.69 -19.91
CA THR A 139 -1.32 4.93 -20.77
C THR A 139 -1.45 4.31 -22.17
N GLY A 140 -2.29 3.27 -22.31
CA GLY A 140 -2.39 2.47 -23.54
C GLY A 140 -1.14 1.64 -23.84
N LYS A 141 -0.21 1.53 -22.87
CA LYS A 141 1.08 0.84 -23.03
C LYS A 141 1.21 -0.31 -22.03
N TRP A 142 1.71 -1.43 -22.51
CA TRP A 142 2.24 -2.48 -21.63
C TRP A 142 3.59 -2.06 -21.10
N SER A 143 3.73 -2.03 -19.78
CA SER A 143 4.99 -1.62 -19.16
C SER A 143 5.44 -2.63 -18.13
N VAL A 144 6.75 -2.79 -17.99
CA VAL A 144 7.38 -3.71 -17.05
C VAL A 144 8.62 -3.06 -16.46
N GLY A 145 8.97 -3.46 -15.25
CA GLY A 145 10.22 -3.01 -14.64
C GLY A 145 10.49 -3.66 -13.29
N PRO A 146 11.63 -3.35 -12.67
CA PRO A 146 12.00 -3.88 -11.36
C PRO A 146 11.21 -3.24 -10.25
N SER A 147 10.96 -4.01 -9.20
CA SER A 147 10.39 -3.54 -7.94
C SER A 147 11.18 -4.09 -6.76
N VAL A 148 11.33 -3.28 -5.73
CA VAL A 148 11.98 -3.63 -4.48
C VAL A 148 11.20 -3.07 -3.30
N VAL A 149 11.18 -3.81 -2.22
CA VAL A 149 10.69 -3.35 -0.92
C VAL A 149 11.66 -3.77 0.17
N ALA A 150 11.89 -2.88 1.13
CA ALA A 150 12.69 -3.15 2.31
C ALA A 150 12.09 -2.43 3.51
N LEU A 151 12.01 -3.10 4.67
CA LEU A 151 11.53 -2.50 5.89
C LEU A 151 12.14 -3.16 7.13
N ILE A 152 12.12 -2.40 8.22
CA ILE A 152 12.43 -2.86 9.58
C ILE A 152 11.25 -2.52 10.48
N GLN A 153 11.05 -3.35 11.52
CA GLN A 153 9.95 -3.15 12.47
C GLN A 153 10.43 -3.22 13.94
N PRO A 154 11.39 -2.33 14.35
CA PRO A 154 11.74 -2.20 15.75
C PRO A 154 10.58 -1.55 16.50
N GLU A 155 10.17 -2.12 17.65
CA GLU A 155 9.06 -1.53 18.41
C GLU A 155 9.40 -0.13 18.92
N PRO A 156 8.45 0.82 18.85
CA PRO A 156 7.07 0.72 18.30
C PRO A 156 6.96 1.08 16.81
N TRP A 157 8.07 1.08 16.07
CA TRP A 157 8.14 1.61 14.69
C TRP A 157 7.99 0.53 13.62
N SER A 158 7.47 0.94 12.47
CA SER A 158 7.62 0.25 11.18
C SER A 158 8.14 1.27 10.18
N ILE A 159 9.32 1.03 9.62
CA ILE A 159 10.01 1.96 8.73
C ILE A 159 10.45 1.22 7.49
N GLY A 160 10.09 1.70 6.32
CA GLY A 160 10.45 1.04 5.08
C GLY A 160 10.28 1.89 3.84
N VAL A 161 10.64 1.28 2.72
CA VAL A 161 10.55 1.86 1.40
C VAL A 161 10.15 0.78 0.40
N LEU A 162 9.27 1.16 -0.53
CA LEU A 162 8.93 0.39 -1.73
C LEU A 162 9.23 1.26 -2.93
N ALA A 163 9.92 0.71 -3.92
CA ALA A 163 10.20 1.41 -5.16
C ALA A 163 9.98 0.48 -6.35
N ASN A 164 9.44 1.00 -7.43
CA ASN A 164 9.46 0.37 -8.74
C ASN A 164 9.65 1.41 -9.82
N ASN A 165 10.24 1.00 -10.95
CA ASN A 165 10.30 1.81 -12.16
C ASN A 165 9.82 0.95 -13.31
N VAL A 166 8.80 1.40 -14.03
CA VAL A 166 8.25 0.70 -15.19
C VAL A 166 8.56 1.43 -16.48
N PHE A 167 8.84 0.65 -17.53
CA PHE A 167 9.12 1.13 -18.87
C PHE A 167 8.13 0.48 -19.84
N SER A 168 7.59 1.26 -20.78
CA SER A 168 6.76 0.71 -21.85
C SER A 168 7.58 -0.18 -22.77
N VAL A 169 7.06 -1.38 -23.06
CA VAL A 169 7.72 -2.37 -23.92
C VAL A 169 6.96 -2.56 -25.23
N PHE A 170 5.63 -2.39 -25.23
CA PHE A 170 4.78 -2.39 -26.41
C PHE A 170 3.44 -1.69 -26.14
N GLY A 171 2.68 -1.39 -27.22
CA GLY A 171 1.40 -0.67 -27.17
C GLY A 171 1.24 0.20 -28.41
N GLY A 172 0.17 1.00 -28.47
CA GLY A 172 -0.10 1.86 -29.63
C GLY A 172 1.02 2.86 -29.90
N ASP A 173 1.40 3.04 -31.18
CA ASP A 173 2.49 3.97 -31.55
C ASP A 173 2.06 5.44 -31.38
N ASP A 174 0.79 5.70 -31.31
CA ASP A 174 0.13 6.99 -31.02
C ASP A 174 0.13 7.36 -29.54
N ARG A 175 0.53 6.45 -28.65
CA ARG A 175 0.55 6.66 -27.20
C ARG A 175 1.95 7.02 -26.70
N ALA A 176 2.01 7.94 -25.74
CA ALA A 176 3.27 8.37 -25.13
C ALA A 176 4.06 7.22 -24.51
N THR A 177 5.38 7.28 -24.61
CA THR A 177 6.28 6.37 -23.92
C THR A 177 6.11 6.49 -22.41
N VAL A 178 6.12 5.35 -21.73
CA VAL A 178 6.08 5.29 -20.27
C VAL A 178 7.48 4.99 -19.74
N ASN A 179 7.96 5.84 -18.88
CA ASN A 179 9.13 5.60 -18.04
C ASN A 179 8.88 6.30 -16.72
N GLN A 180 8.40 5.54 -15.73
CA GLN A 180 7.82 6.09 -14.51
C GLN A 180 8.36 5.39 -13.27
N LEU A 181 8.90 6.18 -12.35
CA LEU A 181 9.25 5.77 -11.00
C LEU A 181 8.05 5.94 -10.06
N LEU A 182 7.84 4.96 -9.23
CA LEU A 182 7.00 5.03 -8.04
C LEU A 182 7.88 4.72 -6.84
N LEU A 183 7.93 5.63 -5.88
CA LEU A 183 8.67 5.50 -4.63
C LEU A 183 7.74 5.79 -3.47
N GLN A 184 7.55 4.84 -2.59
CA GLN A 184 6.76 5.00 -1.38
C GLN A 184 7.65 4.73 -0.17
N TYR A 185 7.98 5.76 0.62
CA TYR A 185 8.44 5.50 1.97
C TYR A 185 7.24 5.33 2.89
N PHE A 186 7.41 4.58 3.95
CA PHE A 186 6.39 4.46 4.99
C PHE A 186 7.06 4.42 6.36
N VAL A 187 6.55 5.28 7.23
CA VAL A 187 6.96 5.37 8.62
C VAL A 187 5.69 5.32 9.46
N SER A 188 5.59 4.32 10.31
CA SER A 188 4.44 4.17 11.21
C SER A 188 4.91 4.03 12.64
N TYR A 189 4.19 4.66 13.56
CA TYR A 189 4.38 4.57 15.00
C TYR A 189 3.18 3.86 15.62
N ASN A 190 3.40 2.67 16.14
CA ASN A 190 2.37 1.82 16.70
C ASN A 190 2.02 2.25 18.13
N LEU A 191 0.73 2.41 18.37
CA LEU A 191 0.12 2.79 19.64
C LEU A 191 -0.66 1.60 20.22
N PRO A 192 -1.00 1.62 21.52
CA PRO A 192 -1.81 0.55 22.12
C PRO A 192 -3.16 0.36 21.42
N LYS A 193 -3.74 -0.85 21.55
CA LYS A 193 -5.08 -1.21 21.06
C LYS A 193 -5.22 -1.09 19.53
N GLY A 194 -4.14 -1.40 18.79
CA GLY A 194 -4.12 -1.45 17.33
C GLY A 194 -4.16 -0.10 16.62
N TRP A 195 -4.04 1.03 17.34
CA TRP A 195 -3.88 2.34 16.74
C TRP A 195 -2.47 2.56 16.21
N TYR A 196 -2.32 3.41 15.21
CA TYR A 196 -1.02 3.85 14.71
C TYR A 196 -1.13 5.23 14.04
N LEU A 197 -0.03 5.97 14.08
CA LEU A 197 0.21 7.13 13.24
C LEU A 197 1.07 6.71 12.06
N THR A 198 0.86 7.29 10.89
CA THR A 198 1.60 6.89 9.69
C THR A 198 1.87 8.05 8.75
N SER A 199 3.01 8.00 8.07
CA SER A 199 3.32 8.78 6.88
C SER A 199 3.74 7.81 5.80
N ALA A 200 2.95 7.71 4.73
CA ALA A 200 3.20 6.79 3.62
C ALA A 200 2.79 7.43 2.27
N PRO A 201 3.35 8.59 1.94
CA PRO A 201 3.08 9.26 0.68
C PRO A 201 3.65 8.45 -0.50
N LEU A 202 3.08 8.68 -1.68
CA LEU A 202 3.53 8.08 -2.91
C LEU A 202 4.23 9.14 -3.76
N LEU A 203 5.55 9.09 -3.81
CA LEU A 203 6.35 9.94 -4.67
C LEU A 203 6.37 9.32 -6.06
N THR A 204 6.23 10.14 -7.08
CA THR A 204 6.32 9.68 -8.48
C THR A 204 7.27 10.54 -9.27
N ALA A 205 7.91 9.94 -10.28
CA ALA A 205 8.64 10.69 -11.29
C ALA A 205 8.32 10.14 -12.68
N ASN A 206 7.91 11.03 -13.58
CA ASN A 206 7.82 10.75 -15.00
C ASN A 206 9.11 11.19 -15.68
N TRP A 207 9.94 10.23 -16.09
CA TRP A 207 11.23 10.54 -16.69
C TRP A 207 11.13 11.13 -18.10
N GLU A 208 9.99 10.93 -18.78
CA GLU A 208 9.68 11.47 -20.11
C GLU A 208 9.20 12.93 -20.05
N ALA A 209 8.84 13.43 -18.88
CA ALA A 209 8.42 14.82 -18.70
C ALA A 209 9.58 15.81 -18.86
N PRO A 210 9.32 17.07 -19.25
CA PRO A 210 10.32 18.12 -19.34
C PRO A 210 11.13 18.31 -18.04
N SER A 211 12.31 18.90 -18.17
CA SER A 211 13.12 19.22 -17.01
C SER A 211 12.37 20.17 -16.07
N GLY A 212 12.31 19.84 -14.78
CA GLY A 212 11.54 20.58 -13.79
C GLY A 212 10.13 20.02 -13.55
N GLU A 213 9.54 19.28 -14.50
CA GLU A 213 8.16 18.78 -14.45
C GLU A 213 8.08 17.27 -14.15
N LYS A 214 9.18 16.65 -13.71
CA LYS A 214 9.25 15.18 -13.57
C LYS A 214 8.64 14.67 -12.28
N TRP A 215 8.74 15.43 -11.20
CA TRP A 215 8.49 14.92 -9.86
C TRP A 215 7.17 15.38 -9.25
N THR A 216 6.48 14.44 -8.58
CA THR A 216 5.47 14.76 -7.57
C THR A 216 5.96 14.23 -6.24
N VAL A 217 6.13 15.14 -5.25
CA VAL A 217 6.66 14.81 -3.93
C VAL A 217 5.69 15.27 -2.86
N PRO A 218 4.80 14.36 -2.40
CA PRO A 218 3.86 14.65 -1.32
C PRO A 218 4.51 14.53 0.06
N PHE A 219 4.04 15.35 1.00
CA PHE A 219 4.30 15.26 2.43
C PHE A 219 2.99 15.23 3.18
N GLY A 220 2.93 14.44 4.24
CA GLY A 220 1.74 14.38 5.07
C GLY A 220 1.77 13.21 6.03
N LEU A 221 0.69 13.06 6.75
CA LEU A 221 0.54 12.02 7.75
C LEU A 221 -0.94 11.62 7.89
N GLY A 222 -1.14 10.54 8.60
CA GLY A 222 -2.45 10.02 8.89
C GLY A 222 -2.47 9.20 10.16
N ALA A 223 -3.63 8.69 10.46
CA ALA A 223 -3.85 7.75 11.56
C ALA A 223 -4.66 6.57 11.07
N GLY A 224 -4.44 5.43 11.69
CA GLY A 224 -5.20 4.23 11.42
C GLY A 224 -5.40 3.36 12.64
N LYS A 225 -6.24 2.37 12.47
CA LYS A 225 -6.56 1.40 13.51
C LYS A 225 -6.85 0.03 12.92
N VAL A 226 -6.27 -1.00 13.51
CA VAL A 226 -6.70 -2.39 13.32
C VAL A 226 -7.74 -2.73 14.36
N PHE A 227 -8.85 -3.30 13.92
CA PHE A 227 -9.98 -3.67 14.77
C PHE A 227 -10.69 -4.90 14.20
N THR A 228 -11.61 -5.48 14.98
CA THR A 228 -12.36 -6.66 14.56
C THR A 228 -13.85 -6.37 14.64
N VAL A 229 -14.60 -6.74 13.59
CA VAL A 229 -16.06 -6.72 13.55
C VAL A 229 -16.56 -8.15 13.40
N GLY A 230 -17.19 -8.68 14.43
CA GLY A 230 -17.50 -10.11 14.49
C GLY A 230 -16.22 -10.97 14.43
N LYS A 231 -16.03 -11.72 13.35
CA LYS A 231 -14.84 -12.55 13.12
C LYS A 231 -13.87 -11.94 12.09
N GLN A 232 -14.25 -10.81 11.49
CA GLN A 232 -13.47 -10.17 10.43
C GLN A 232 -12.51 -9.13 11.02
N ALA A 233 -11.21 -9.34 10.82
CA ALA A 233 -10.19 -8.35 11.11
C ALA A 233 -10.17 -7.29 10.00
N LEU A 234 -10.15 -6.02 10.38
CA LEU A 234 -10.18 -4.86 9.52
C LEU A 234 -9.06 -3.89 9.88
N ASN A 235 -8.59 -3.14 8.90
CA ASN A 235 -7.74 -1.97 9.11
C ASN A 235 -8.36 -0.76 8.42
N GLY A 236 -8.65 0.28 9.20
CA GLY A 236 -9.12 1.58 8.70
C GLY A 236 -8.08 2.66 8.89
N SER A 237 -7.88 3.53 7.89
CA SER A 237 -6.97 4.67 8.01
C SER A 237 -7.44 5.87 7.20
N VAL A 238 -7.02 7.06 7.65
CA VAL A 238 -7.20 8.33 6.94
C VAL A 238 -5.87 9.07 6.96
N SER A 239 -5.49 9.65 5.82
CA SER A 239 -4.24 10.40 5.66
C SER A 239 -4.47 11.60 4.75
N ALA A 240 -3.73 12.68 4.98
CA ALA A 240 -3.72 13.85 4.11
C ALA A 240 -2.28 14.16 3.68
N TYR A 241 -2.10 14.47 2.40
CA TYR A 241 -0.81 14.76 1.79
C TYR A 241 -0.89 16.05 0.98
N TYR A 242 0.12 16.89 1.14
CA TYR A 242 0.34 18.09 0.33
C TYR A 242 1.45 17.81 -0.67
N ASN A 243 1.22 18.06 -1.96
CA ASN A 243 2.21 17.88 -3.03
C ASN A 243 3.14 19.09 -3.05
N ALA A 244 4.18 19.07 -2.20
CA ALA A 244 5.13 20.16 -2.04
C ALA A 244 5.99 20.42 -3.29
N ILE A 245 6.25 19.36 -4.07
CA ILE A 245 6.79 19.45 -5.43
C ILE A 245 5.76 18.78 -6.34
N ARG A 246 5.33 19.49 -7.35
CA ARG A 246 4.40 19.00 -8.38
C ARG A 246 4.73 19.64 -9.71
N PRO A 247 4.44 18.95 -10.84
CA PRO A 247 4.54 19.56 -12.16
C PRO A 247 3.60 20.77 -12.29
N ASP A 248 4.00 21.75 -13.06
CA ASP A 248 3.12 22.85 -13.52
C ASP A 248 2.43 22.42 -14.83
N LEU A 249 1.71 21.30 -14.79
CA LEU A 249 1.06 20.66 -15.92
C LEU A 249 -0.39 20.34 -15.58
N PRO A 250 -1.29 20.29 -16.58
CA PRO A 250 -2.66 19.84 -16.39
C PRO A 250 -2.72 18.45 -15.74
N GLY A 251 -3.60 18.31 -14.75
CA GLY A 251 -3.75 17.09 -13.97
C GLY A 251 -2.91 17.03 -12.70
N ALA A 252 -2.01 17.98 -12.44
CA ALA A 252 -1.29 18.10 -11.17
C ALA A 252 -2.25 18.53 -10.05
N ALA A 253 -2.24 17.79 -8.95
CA ALA A 253 -3.05 18.08 -7.77
C ALA A 253 -2.25 18.78 -6.69
N GLU A 254 -2.91 19.58 -5.86
CA GLU A 254 -2.28 20.25 -4.73
C GLU A 254 -2.30 19.40 -3.46
N TRP A 255 -3.46 18.82 -3.16
CA TRP A 255 -3.67 17.96 -1.99
C TRP A 255 -4.19 16.59 -2.38
N GLN A 256 -3.89 15.60 -1.56
CA GLN A 256 -4.51 14.28 -1.63
C GLN A 256 -5.04 13.88 -0.25
N LEU A 257 -6.33 13.60 -0.16
CA LEU A 257 -6.95 12.92 0.97
C LEU A 257 -7.04 11.42 0.63
N ARG A 258 -6.53 10.57 1.52
CA ARG A 258 -6.58 9.10 1.36
C ARG A 258 -7.38 8.48 2.48
N ILE A 259 -8.39 7.70 2.11
CA ILE A 259 -9.21 6.91 3.02
C ILE A 259 -9.01 5.45 2.63
N GLN A 260 -8.73 4.58 3.59
CA GLN A 260 -8.53 3.17 3.31
C GLN A 260 -9.28 2.29 4.31
N LEU A 261 -9.92 1.24 3.79
CA LEU A 261 -10.46 0.12 4.56
C LEU A 261 -9.89 -1.18 3.98
N SER A 262 -9.21 -1.95 4.81
CA SER A 262 -8.60 -3.23 4.39
C SER A 262 -9.27 -4.40 5.11
N PHE A 263 -9.69 -5.39 4.35
CA PHE A 263 -10.14 -6.69 4.87
C PHE A 263 -8.92 -7.59 5.03
N LEU A 264 -8.74 -8.17 6.22
CA LEU A 264 -7.56 -8.94 6.60
C LEU A 264 -7.95 -10.40 6.83
N PHE A 265 -7.19 -11.32 6.20
CA PHE A 265 -7.39 -12.77 6.31
C PHE A 265 -6.08 -13.43 6.72
N PRO A 266 -5.80 -13.49 8.05
CA PRO A 266 -4.58 -14.12 8.56
C PRO A 266 -4.50 -15.59 8.13
N LEU A 267 -3.35 -15.99 7.59
CA LEU A 267 -3.13 -17.38 7.24
C LEU A 267 -2.96 -18.20 8.53
N LYS A 268 -3.72 -19.29 8.65
CA LYS A 268 -3.56 -20.23 9.77
C LYS A 268 -2.14 -20.82 9.72
N LYS A 269 -1.39 -20.72 10.83
CA LYS A 269 -0.15 -21.48 10.99
C LYS A 269 -0.52 -22.97 10.89
N LYS A 270 -0.01 -23.67 9.86
CA LYS A 270 -0.04 -25.14 9.88
C LYS A 270 0.92 -25.59 10.97
N HIS A 271 0.39 -26.23 11.99
CA HIS A 271 1.15 -26.92 13.03
C HIS A 271 1.91 -28.12 12.43
#